data_acd0df5694682c7bb8f32e3364be22fe
#
_entry.id   acd0df5694682c7bb8f32e3364be22fe
#
_cell.length_a   1.000
_cell.length_b   1.000
_cell.length_c   1.000
_cell.angle_alpha   90.00
_cell.angle_beta   90.00
_cell.angle_gamma   90.00
#
_symmetry.space_group_name_H-M   'P 1'
#
loop_
_entity.id
_entity.type
_entity.pdbx_description
1 polymer ?
#
loop_
_entity_poly.entity_id
_entity_poly.type
_entity_poly.pdbx_seq_one_letter_code
_entity_poly.pdbx_strand_id
1 'polypeptide(L)'
;MDNNFKLDKSSKIPLIIFLLIFGSVVFLTIFYLNHNSADLTKEQLLKINRHTKVTDIYVNKNEHNFLYVKFSNGTEKIMETPYQIGDSISKNKGDSIEYIFRKDSVIQNNLFEVARRENILK
;
A
#
# COMPACT_ATOMS: atom_id res chain seq x y z
N MET A 1 47.38 -10.30 -26.76
CA MET A 1 46.00 -9.91 -26.97
C MET A 1 45.64 -8.76 -26.05
N ASP A 2 45.10 -7.73 -26.62
CA ASP A 2 44.73 -6.56 -25.84
C ASP A 2 43.46 -6.89 -25.01
N ASN A 3 43.59 -6.92 -23.68
CA ASN A 3 42.49 -7.23 -22.79
C ASN A 3 41.55 -6.03 -22.55
N ASN A 4 41.87 -4.89 -23.13
CA ASN A 4 41.02 -3.71 -23.00
C ASN A 4 39.83 -3.81 -23.95
N PHE A 5 38.65 -3.91 -23.35
CA PHE A 5 37.42 -3.90 -24.12
C PHE A 5 37.19 -2.49 -24.68
N LYS A 6 37.44 -2.31 -25.96
CA LYS A 6 37.16 -1.04 -26.63
C LYS A 6 36.00 -1.23 -27.59
N LEU A 7 34.96 -0.44 -27.39
CA LEU A 7 33.85 -0.40 -28.33
C LEU A 7 34.24 0.43 -29.55
N ASP A 8 34.07 -0.13 -30.73
CA ASP A 8 34.20 0.62 -31.96
C ASP A 8 33.14 1.72 -32.02
N LYS A 9 33.42 2.76 -32.80
CA LYS A 9 32.48 3.86 -33.01
C LYS A 9 31.11 3.34 -33.50
N SER A 10 31.11 2.31 -34.35
CA SER A 10 29.90 1.66 -34.85
C SER A 10 29.14 0.92 -33.79
N SER A 11 29.82 0.40 -32.72
CA SER A 11 29.19 -0.32 -31.61
C SER A 11 28.70 0.63 -30.52
N LYS A 12 29.35 1.79 -30.38
CA LYS A 12 28.99 2.79 -29.36
C LYS A 12 27.62 3.43 -29.64
N ILE A 13 27.32 3.71 -30.90
CA ILE A 13 26.07 4.36 -31.29
C ILE A 13 24.85 3.54 -30.95
N PRO A 14 24.75 2.24 -31.31
CA PRO A 14 23.62 1.38 -30.86
C PRO A 14 23.51 1.25 -29.36
N LEU A 15 24.65 1.17 -28.65
CA LEU A 15 24.65 1.08 -27.20
C LEU A 15 24.10 2.35 -26.56
N ILE A 16 24.50 3.52 -27.02
CA ILE A 16 24.01 4.80 -26.54
C ILE A 16 22.51 4.94 -26.81
N ILE A 17 22.05 4.57 -27.99
CA ILE A 17 20.62 4.58 -28.35
C ILE A 17 19.83 3.66 -27.42
N PHE A 18 20.33 2.45 -27.18
CA PHE A 18 19.70 1.48 -26.26
C PHE A 18 19.59 2.06 -24.85
N LEU A 19 20.66 2.64 -24.32
CA LEU A 19 20.65 3.24 -22.98
C LEU A 19 19.68 4.42 -22.88
N LEU A 20 19.57 5.24 -23.92
CA LEU A 20 18.63 6.35 -23.93
C LEU A 20 17.19 5.86 -23.95
N ILE A 21 16.88 4.84 -24.75
CA ILE A 21 15.53 4.25 -24.82
C ILE A 21 15.18 3.61 -23.48
N PHE A 22 16.07 2.79 -22.93
CA PHE A 22 15.86 2.11 -21.66
C PHE A 22 15.68 3.11 -20.51
N GLY A 23 16.55 4.12 -20.43
CA GLY A 23 16.46 5.18 -19.43
C GLY A 23 15.14 5.96 -19.53
N SER A 24 14.70 6.25 -20.76
CA SER A 24 13.44 6.93 -21.00
C SER A 24 12.24 6.12 -20.52
N VAL A 25 12.23 4.81 -20.80
CA VAL A 25 11.16 3.92 -20.35
C VAL A 25 11.11 3.85 -18.82
N VAL A 26 12.26 3.69 -18.18
CA VAL A 26 12.34 3.66 -16.71
C VAL A 26 11.85 4.98 -16.11
N PHE A 27 12.32 6.10 -16.65
CA PHE A 27 11.93 7.43 -16.18
C PHE A 27 10.42 7.67 -16.32
N LEU A 28 9.85 7.35 -17.48
CA LEU A 28 8.42 7.50 -17.72
C LEU A 28 7.59 6.60 -16.79
N THR A 29 8.05 5.38 -16.52
CA THR A 29 7.38 4.47 -15.59
C THR A 29 7.36 5.04 -14.17
N ILE A 30 8.50 5.52 -13.68
CA ILE A 30 8.60 6.12 -12.36
C ILE A 30 7.74 7.38 -12.27
N PHE A 31 7.79 8.23 -13.28
CA PHE A 31 6.97 9.44 -13.33
C PHE A 31 5.48 9.12 -13.29
N TYR A 32 5.03 8.15 -14.08
CA TYR A 32 3.64 7.71 -14.11
C TYR A 32 3.18 7.21 -12.74
N LEU A 33 3.97 6.34 -12.11
CA LEU A 33 3.63 5.77 -10.80
C LEU A 33 3.57 6.87 -9.72
N ASN A 34 4.52 7.80 -9.72
CA ASN A 34 4.53 8.89 -8.75
C ASN A 34 3.36 9.86 -8.95
N HIS A 35 3.03 10.14 -10.21
CA HIS A 35 1.95 11.06 -10.53
C HIS A 35 0.58 10.49 -10.15
N ASN A 36 0.39 9.18 -10.31
CA ASN A 36 -0.89 8.52 -10.07
C ASN A 36 -0.96 7.79 -8.71
N SER A 37 0.07 7.92 -7.87
CA SER A 37 0.14 7.16 -6.61
C SER A 37 -1.06 7.43 -5.69
N ALA A 38 -1.51 8.68 -5.58
CA ALA A 38 -2.66 9.03 -4.76
C ALA A 38 -3.95 8.39 -5.29
N ASP A 39 -4.16 8.43 -6.60
CA ASP A 39 -5.36 7.83 -7.23
C ASP A 39 -5.34 6.31 -7.10
N LEU A 40 -4.18 5.68 -7.28
CA LEU A 40 -4.01 4.23 -7.12
C LEU A 40 -4.29 3.81 -5.67
N THR A 41 -3.80 4.57 -4.70
CA THR A 41 -4.05 4.30 -3.28
C THR A 41 -5.53 4.42 -2.94
N LYS A 42 -6.19 5.48 -3.41
CA LYS A 42 -7.63 5.65 -3.22
C LYS A 42 -8.41 4.50 -3.83
N GLU A 43 -8.04 4.09 -5.04
CA GLU A 43 -8.69 2.97 -5.71
C GLU A 43 -8.54 1.67 -4.92
N GLN A 44 -7.35 1.40 -4.39
CA GLN A 44 -7.11 0.23 -3.55
C GLN A 44 -7.96 0.27 -2.27
N LEU A 45 -8.06 1.42 -1.62
CA LEU A 45 -8.87 1.58 -0.41
C LEU A 45 -10.35 1.37 -0.71
N LEU A 46 -10.84 1.83 -1.86
CA LEU A 46 -12.23 1.63 -2.27
C LEU A 46 -12.55 0.18 -2.61
N LYS A 47 -11.55 -0.63 -2.99
CA LYS A 47 -11.76 -2.05 -3.30
C LYS A 47 -11.93 -2.92 -2.07
N ILE A 48 -11.56 -2.44 -0.89
CA ILE A 48 -11.68 -3.23 0.34
C ILE A 48 -13.15 -3.52 0.63
N ASN A 49 -13.46 -4.78 0.79
CA ASN A 49 -14.76 -5.27 1.24
C ASN A 49 -14.50 -6.13 2.46
N ARG A 50 -14.91 -5.65 3.64
CA ARG A 50 -14.60 -6.33 4.89
C ARG A 50 -15.78 -6.24 5.83
N HIS A 51 -16.30 -7.41 6.19
CA HIS A 51 -17.36 -7.55 7.19
C HIS A 51 -16.90 -8.62 8.18
N THR A 52 -16.39 -8.19 9.31
CA THR A 52 -15.74 -9.08 10.26
C THR A 52 -15.83 -8.52 11.69
N LYS A 53 -15.30 -9.26 12.64
CA LYS A 53 -15.28 -8.87 14.05
C LYS A 53 -13.86 -9.01 14.59
N VAL A 54 -13.46 -8.09 15.45
CA VAL A 54 -12.17 -8.17 16.13
C VAL A 54 -12.23 -9.22 17.23
N THR A 55 -11.41 -10.26 17.10
CA THR A 55 -11.37 -11.37 18.07
C THR A 55 -10.19 -11.29 19.02
N ASP A 56 -9.07 -10.67 18.59
CA ASP A 56 -7.89 -10.57 19.42
C ASP A 56 -7.01 -9.39 18.99
N ILE A 57 -6.28 -8.85 19.95
CA ILE A 57 -5.25 -7.83 19.74
C ILE A 57 -4.03 -8.28 20.53
N TYR A 58 -2.88 -8.41 19.85
CA TYR A 58 -1.67 -8.93 20.46
C TYR A 58 -0.41 -8.24 19.93
N VAL A 59 0.66 -8.35 20.70
CA VAL A 59 1.99 -7.88 20.27
C VAL A 59 2.69 -8.99 19.50
N ASN A 60 3.05 -8.72 18.25
CA ASN A 60 3.78 -9.68 17.44
C ASN A 60 5.29 -9.48 17.62
N LYS A 61 5.92 -10.36 18.40
CA LYS A 61 7.35 -10.28 18.70
C LYS A 61 8.23 -10.55 17.49
N ASN A 62 7.73 -11.28 16.50
CA ASN A 62 8.46 -11.57 15.27
C ASN A 62 8.42 -10.40 14.28
N GLU A 63 7.51 -9.44 14.48
CA GLU A 63 7.32 -8.27 13.64
C GLU A 63 7.55 -6.99 14.45
N HIS A 64 8.76 -6.83 14.95
CA HIS A 64 9.23 -5.61 15.66
C HIS A 64 8.36 -5.19 16.86
N ASN A 65 7.64 -6.12 17.49
CA ASN A 65 6.74 -5.87 18.61
C ASN A 65 5.58 -4.93 18.26
N PHE A 66 5.17 -4.88 16.99
CA PHE A 66 3.97 -4.14 16.61
C PHE A 66 2.70 -4.83 17.11
N LEU A 67 1.69 -4.03 17.41
CA LEU A 67 0.37 -4.54 17.71
C LEU A 67 -0.29 -5.09 16.44
N TYR A 68 -0.83 -6.29 16.56
CA TYR A 68 -1.60 -6.94 15.50
C TYR A 68 -3.03 -7.13 15.94
N VAL A 69 -3.94 -7.04 15.00
CA VAL A 69 -5.35 -7.31 15.19
C VAL A 69 -5.73 -8.58 14.42
N LYS A 70 -6.48 -9.46 15.09
CA LYS A 70 -7.01 -10.69 14.52
C LYS A 70 -8.52 -10.56 14.33
N PHE A 71 -8.99 -10.94 13.17
CA PHE A 71 -10.41 -10.89 12.82
C PHE A 71 -11.06 -12.28 12.81
N SER A 72 -12.36 -12.30 12.97
CA SER A 72 -13.14 -13.57 13.01
C SER A 72 -13.06 -14.36 11.69
N ASN A 73 -12.72 -13.71 10.57
CA ASN A 73 -12.52 -14.38 9.29
C ASN A 73 -11.13 -15.06 9.17
N GLY A 74 -10.32 -15.03 10.22
CA GLY A 74 -9.00 -15.65 10.25
C GLY A 74 -7.85 -14.74 9.76
N THR A 75 -8.15 -13.54 9.27
CA THR A 75 -7.09 -12.61 8.83
C THR A 75 -6.46 -11.89 10.01
N GLU A 76 -5.20 -11.54 9.86
CA GLU A 76 -4.42 -10.78 10.84
C GLU A 76 -3.68 -9.67 10.11
N LYS A 77 -3.56 -8.52 10.75
CA LYS A 77 -2.79 -7.39 10.20
C LYS A 77 -2.27 -6.49 11.31
N ILE A 78 -1.32 -5.62 10.97
CA ILE A 78 -0.86 -4.57 11.86
C ILE A 78 -2.06 -3.66 12.19
N MET A 79 -2.21 -3.35 13.48
CA MET A 79 -3.29 -2.49 13.95
C MET A 79 -2.96 -1.02 13.65
N GLU A 80 -3.56 -0.49 12.61
CA GLU A 80 -3.40 0.92 12.21
C GLU A 80 -4.49 1.82 12.81
N THR A 81 -5.64 1.23 13.06
CA THR A 81 -6.80 1.89 13.66
C THR A 81 -6.96 1.40 15.09
N PRO A 82 -7.38 2.24 16.05
CA PRO A 82 -7.52 1.83 17.45
C PRO A 82 -8.76 0.95 17.66
N TYR A 83 -8.73 -0.28 17.17
CA TYR A 83 -9.77 -1.26 17.39
C TYR A 83 -9.76 -1.74 18.83
N GLN A 84 -10.90 -2.28 19.27
CA GLN A 84 -11.06 -3.00 20.53
C GLN A 84 -11.61 -4.39 20.26
N ILE A 85 -11.27 -5.34 21.13
CA ILE A 85 -11.81 -6.70 21.04
C ILE A 85 -13.34 -6.63 21.16
N GLY A 86 -14.02 -7.28 20.23
CA GLY A 86 -15.48 -7.28 20.15
C GLY A 86 -16.05 -6.29 19.14
N ASP A 87 -15.22 -5.39 18.58
CA ASP A 87 -15.68 -4.47 17.54
C ASP A 87 -16.13 -5.26 16.31
N SER A 88 -17.28 -4.88 15.76
CA SER A 88 -17.74 -5.36 14.45
C SER A 88 -17.38 -4.33 13.40
N ILE A 89 -16.78 -4.77 12.30
CA ILE A 89 -16.27 -3.92 11.27
C ILE A 89 -17.04 -4.15 9.98
N SER A 90 -17.49 -3.07 9.35
CA SER A 90 -18.17 -3.12 8.06
C SER A 90 -17.56 -2.10 7.11
N LYS A 91 -16.98 -2.57 6.03
CA LYS A 91 -16.43 -1.77 4.95
C LYS A 91 -16.95 -2.32 3.63
N ASN A 92 -17.69 -1.52 2.90
CA ASN A 92 -18.22 -1.90 1.60
C ASN A 92 -17.27 -1.49 0.48
N LYS A 93 -17.25 -2.28 -0.57
CA LYS A 93 -16.56 -1.93 -1.80
C LYS A 93 -17.16 -0.64 -2.37
N GLY A 94 -16.30 0.31 -2.74
CA GLY A 94 -16.73 1.60 -3.27
C GLY A 94 -16.96 2.67 -2.21
N ASP A 95 -16.86 2.34 -0.93
CA ASP A 95 -16.98 3.29 0.17
C ASP A 95 -15.61 3.59 0.78
N SER A 96 -15.36 4.84 1.12
CA SER A 96 -14.13 5.25 1.80
C SER A 96 -14.22 5.13 3.32
N ILE A 97 -15.39 4.85 3.86
CA ILE A 97 -15.63 4.81 5.28
C ILE A 97 -15.77 3.37 5.76
N GLU A 98 -15.00 3.02 6.78
CA GLU A 98 -15.13 1.79 7.54
C GLU A 98 -15.96 2.09 8.79
N TYR A 99 -17.05 1.35 8.99
CA TYR A 99 -17.91 1.49 10.16
C TYR A 99 -17.47 0.50 11.22
N ILE A 100 -17.30 0.99 12.44
CA ILE A 100 -16.92 0.19 13.60
C ILE A 100 -18.07 0.25 14.59
N PHE A 101 -18.71 -0.90 14.81
CA PHE A 101 -19.82 -1.02 15.74
C PHE A 101 -19.27 -1.48 17.09
N ARG A 102 -19.35 -0.60 18.08
CA ARG A 102 -18.82 -0.82 19.42
C ARG A 102 -19.91 -0.59 20.46
N LYS A 103 -20.42 -1.65 21.05
CA LYS A 103 -21.55 -1.59 21.98
C LYS A 103 -22.72 -0.80 21.37
N ASP A 104 -23.07 0.34 21.94
CA ASP A 104 -24.19 1.17 21.50
C ASP A 104 -23.75 2.31 20.57
N SER A 105 -22.50 2.33 20.14
CA SER A 105 -21.98 3.40 19.30
C SER A 105 -21.48 2.89 17.97
N VAL A 106 -21.54 3.77 16.96
CA VAL A 106 -20.99 3.53 15.62
C VAL A 106 -19.91 4.56 15.38
N ILE A 107 -18.71 4.08 15.09
CA ILE A 107 -17.56 4.91 14.79
C ILE A 107 -17.33 4.88 13.29
N GLN A 108 -17.21 6.05 12.67
CA GLN A 108 -16.88 6.15 11.26
C GLN A 108 -15.39 6.42 11.13
N ASN A 109 -14.70 5.53 10.42
CA ASN A 109 -13.28 5.63 10.16
C ASN A 109 -13.07 5.90 8.68
N ASN A 110 -12.70 7.13 8.32
CA ASN A 110 -12.43 7.48 6.93
C ASN A 110 -11.03 7.04 6.55
N LEU A 111 -10.94 6.02 5.70
CA LEU A 111 -9.65 5.44 5.30
C LEU A 111 -8.78 6.41 4.52
N PHE A 112 -9.37 7.35 3.79
CA PHE A 112 -8.62 8.38 3.08
C PHE A 112 -7.92 9.34 4.06
N GLU A 113 -8.59 9.70 5.15
CA GLU A 113 -8.01 10.55 6.19
C GLU A 113 -6.89 9.83 6.94
N VAL A 114 -7.06 8.54 7.23
CA VAL A 114 -6.01 7.71 7.84
C VAL A 114 -4.78 7.69 6.94
N ALA A 115 -4.96 7.46 5.66
CA ALA A 115 -3.87 7.42 4.69
C ALA A 115 -3.16 8.79 4.57
N ARG A 116 -3.90 9.89 4.65
CA ARG A 116 -3.29 11.25 4.65
C ARG A 116 -2.45 11.48 5.90
N ARG A 117 -2.93 11.08 7.07
CA ARG A 117 -2.19 11.22 8.32
C ARG A 117 -0.90 10.42 8.33
N GLU A 118 -0.87 9.30 7.64
CA GLU A 118 0.31 8.44 7.51
C GLU A 118 1.19 8.82 6.31
N ASN A 119 0.91 9.94 5.65
CA ASN A 119 1.63 10.42 4.46
C ASN A 119 1.60 9.46 3.27
N ILE A 120 0.65 8.54 3.22
CA ILE A 120 0.42 7.64 2.09
C ILE A 120 -0.33 8.38 0.97
N LEU A 121 -1.25 9.28 1.35
CA LEU A 121 -1.94 10.19 0.44
C LEU A 121 -1.49 11.62 0.70
N LYS A 122 -1.28 12.35 -0.37
CA LYS A 122 -0.99 13.79 -0.31
C LYS A 122 -2.20 14.61 -0.68
#